data_2121abb1b9e95e76764f475279789852
#
_entry.id   2121abb1b9e95e76764f475279789852
#
_cell.length_a   1.000
_cell.length_b   1.000
_cell.length_c   1.000
_cell.angle_alpha   90.00
_cell.angle_beta   90.00
_cell.angle_gamma   90.00
#
_symmetry.space_group_name_H-M   'P 1'
#
loop_
_entity.id
_entity.type
_entity.pdbx_description
1 polymer ?
#
loop_
_entity_poly.entity_id
_entity_poly.type
_entity_poly.pdbx_seq_one_letter_code
_entity_poly.pdbx_strand_id
1 'polypeptide(L)'
;MDLGKRLKQLRMKNGLTLEELASRTELSRGFLSQLERNIASPSISTLEDIAEVLGVSMAEFFSEAVEKKVVFTEQDYFVDEKEEMTITYVVPSAQKNQMEPLLVELTPNGTSQIILPHAGEEMGYVLQGKISLMNLTARTSHTVKKGETFYIKGDSRHCLVNNGKSAAKILWISTPPIF
;
A
#
# COMPACT_ATOMS: atom_id res chain seq x y z
N MET A 1 -1.08 -4.00 -18.56
CA MET A 1 -2.44 -3.44 -18.83
C MET A 1 -2.75 -3.60 -20.30
N ASP A 2 -3.95 -4.06 -20.63
CA ASP A 2 -4.47 -4.18 -22.00
C ASP A 2 -5.29 -2.92 -22.32
N LEU A 3 -4.71 -2.01 -23.10
CA LEU A 3 -5.29 -0.70 -23.42
C LEU A 3 -6.60 -0.85 -24.22
N GLY A 4 -6.65 -1.72 -25.20
CA GLY A 4 -7.83 -1.93 -26.02
C GLY A 4 -9.00 -2.52 -25.24
N LYS A 5 -8.71 -3.49 -24.37
CA LYS A 5 -9.71 -4.06 -23.47
C LYS A 5 -10.27 -3.00 -22.51
N ARG A 6 -9.39 -2.14 -21.95
CA ARG A 6 -9.79 -1.06 -21.05
C ARG A 6 -10.68 -0.02 -21.77
N LEU A 7 -10.28 0.40 -22.97
CA LEU A 7 -11.07 1.30 -23.80
C LEU A 7 -12.48 0.74 -24.05
N LYS A 8 -12.55 -0.52 -24.48
CA LYS A 8 -13.82 -1.21 -24.74
C LYS A 8 -14.70 -1.27 -23.48
N GLN A 9 -14.12 -1.59 -22.32
CA GLN A 9 -14.85 -1.64 -21.05
C GLN A 9 -15.44 -0.28 -20.69
N LEU A 10 -14.67 0.81 -20.80
CA LEU A 10 -15.12 2.16 -20.48
C LEU A 10 -16.23 2.60 -21.46
N ARG A 11 -16.07 2.34 -22.76
CA ARG A 11 -17.11 2.62 -23.76
C ARG A 11 -18.41 1.89 -23.44
N MET A 12 -18.34 0.60 -23.16
CA MET A 12 -19.52 -0.20 -22.81
C MET A 12 -20.17 0.25 -21.49
N LYS A 13 -19.37 0.62 -20.50
CA LYS A 13 -19.86 1.17 -19.21
C LYS A 13 -20.65 2.46 -19.44
N ASN A 14 -20.26 3.27 -20.41
CA ASN A 14 -20.97 4.49 -20.80
C ASN A 14 -22.14 4.24 -21.78
N GLY A 15 -22.44 2.98 -22.11
CA GLY A 15 -23.52 2.62 -23.04
C GLY A 15 -23.29 3.05 -24.48
N LEU A 16 -22.05 3.38 -24.88
CA LEU A 16 -21.75 3.90 -26.21
C LEU A 16 -21.46 2.79 -27.22
N THR A 17 -21.97 2.93 -28.44
CA THR A 17 -21.54 2.18 -29.62
C THR A 17 -20.20 2.70 -30.13
N LEU A 18 -19.54 1.95 -31.03
CA LEU A 18 -18.30 2.42 -31.67
C LEU A 18 -18.57 3.66 -32.55
N GLU A 19 -19.74 3.73 -33.19
CA GLU A 19 -20.17 4.87 -34.01
C GLU A 19 -20.34 6.14 -33.15
N GLU A 20 -20.99 6.01 -32.00
CA GLU A 20 -21.22 7.14 -31.09
C GLU A 20 -19.92 7.67 -30.50
N LEU A 21 -19.00 6.77 -30.10
CA LEU A 21 -17.68 7.17 -29.63
C LEU A 21 -16.88 7.84 -30.75
N ALA A 22 -16.91 7.28 -31.98
CA ALA A 22 -16.24 7.83 -33.13
C ALA A 22 -16.71 9.27 -33.42
N SER A 23 -18.03 9.47 -33.41
CA SER A 23 -18.62 10.79 -33.61
C SER A 23 -18.21 11.82 -32.56
N ARG A 24 -18.11 11.40 -31.31
CA ARG A 24 -17.78 12.31 -30.20
C ARG A 24 -16.29 12.64 -30.11
N THR A 25 -15.42 11.75 -30.60
CA THR A 25 -13.95 11.90 -30.60
C THR A 25 -13.40 12.38 -31.94
N GLU A 26 -14.25 12.62 -32.94
CA GLU A 26 -13.85 12.94 -34.31
C GLU A 26 -12.92 11.89 -34.96
N LEU A 27 -12.95 10.67 -34.44
CA LEU A 27 -12.17 9.54 -34.94
C LEU A 27 -13.02 8.65 -35.86
N SER A 28 -12.36 7.84 -36.70
CA SER A 28 -13.09 6.84 -37.47
C SER A 28 -13.47 5.62 -36.61
N ARG A 29 -14.66 5.04 -36.88
CA ARG A 29 -15.08 3.78 -36.22
C ARG A 29 -14.06 2.66 -36.46
N GLY A 30 -13.45 2.61 -37.67
CA GLY A 30 -12.44 1.61 -37.99
C GLY A 30 -11.20 1.72 -37.10
N PHE A 31 -10.73 2.94 -36.86
CA PHE A 31 -9.58 3.19 -36.00
C PHE A 31 -9.89 2.81 -34.52
N LEU A 32 -11.03 3.23 -33.98
CA LEU A 32 -11.46 2.81 -32.64
C LEU A 32 -11.58 1.29 -32.50
N SER A 33 -12.11 0.60 -33.53
CA SER A 33 -12.17 -0.85 -33.55
C SER A 33 -10.77 -1.50 -33.54
N GLN A 34 -9.79 -0.89 -34.22
CA GLN A 34 -8.41 -1.37 -34.19
C GLN A 34 -7.75 -1.13 -32.82
N LEU A 35 -8.02 0.02 -32.16
CA LEU A 35 -7.57 0.31 -30.81
C LEU A 35 -8.11 -0.71 -29.80
N GLU A 36 -9.42 -1.00 -29.84
CA GLU A 36 -10.05 -1.96 -28.92
C GLU A 36 -9.53 -3.40 -29.09
N ARG A 37 -8.96 -3.72 -30.27
CA ARG A 37 -8.34 -5.02 -30.55
C ARG A 37 -6.82 -5.01 -30.39
N ASN A 38 -6.23 -3.91 -29.92
CA ASN A 38 -4.77 -3.71 -29.81
C ASN A 38 -4.02 -3.89 -31.15
N ILE A 39 -4.68 -3.62 -32.29
CA ILE A 39 -4.08 -3.66 -33.63
C ILE A 39 -3.39 -2.33 -33.95
N ALA A 40 -3.91 -1.22 -33.41
CA ALA A 40 -3.32 0.11 -33.48
C ALA A 40 -3.03 0.65 -32.08
N SER A 41 -2.11 1.62 -31.99
CA SER A 41 -1.82 2.35 -30.76
C SER A 41 -2.19 3.82 -30.95
N PRO A 42 -2.92 4.46 -30.03
CA PRO A 42 -3.22 5.87 -30.10
C PRO A 42 -1.98 6.69 -29.71
N SER A 43 -1.92 7.95 -30.16
CA SER A 43 -1.07 8.95 -29.52
C SER A 43 -1.59 9.30 -28.12
N ILE A 44 -0.78 9.96 -27.30
CA ILE A 44 -1.20 10.41 -25.96
C ILE A 44 -2.38 11.38 -26.11
N SER A 45 -2.30 12.34 -27.02
CA SER A 45 -3.38 13.30 -27.27
C SER A 45 -4.68 12.62 -27.71
N THR A 46 -4.60 11.66 -28.62
CA THR A 46 -5.77 10.87 -29.04
C THR A 46 -6.39 10.11 -27.86
N LEU A 47 -5.56 9.60 -26.97
CA LEU A 47 -6.05 8.90 -25.78
C LEU A 47 -6.68 9.85 -24.76
N GLU A 48 -6.15 11.07 -24.62
CA GLU A 48 -6.74 12.13 -23.80
C GLU A 48 -8.14 12.51 -24.32
N ASP A 49 -8.29 12.75 -25.61
CA ASP A 49 -9.59 13.05 -26.25
C ASP A 49 -10.61 11.93 -26.02
N ILE A 50 -10.19 10.70 -26.15
CA ILE A 50 -11.05 9.53 -25.89
C ILE A 50 -11.42 9.44 -24.39
N ALA A 51 -10.47 9.65 -23.49
CA ALA A 51 -10.70 9.59 -22.05
C ALA A 51 -11.66 10.70 -21.60
N GLU A 52 -11.52 11.91 -22.13
CA GLU A 52 -12.41 13.03 -21.85
C GLU A 52 -13.85 12.70 -22.27
N VAL A 53 -14.06 12.20 -23.48
CA VAL A 53 -15.38 11.77 -23.96
C VAL A 53 -15.98 10.66 -23.11
N LEU A 54 -15.13 9.76 -22.57
CA LEU A 54 -15.55 8.68 -21.67
C LEU A 54 -15.72 9.15 -20.22
N GLY A 55 -15.47 10.42 -19.91
CA GLY A 55 -15.65 11.00 -18.57
C GLY A 55 -14.67 10.49 -17.53
N VAL A 56 -13.45 10.15 -17.95
CA VAL A 56 -12.37 9.70 -17.05
C VAL A 56 -11.09 10.49 -17.30
N SER A 57 -10.35 10.79 -16.24
CA SER A 57 -9.01 11.35 -16.37
C SER A 57 -8.04 10.28 -16.92
N MET A 58 -6.89 10.69 -17.44
CA MET A 58 -5.82 9.77 -17.85
C MET A 58 -5.38 8.87 -16.69
N ALA A 59 -5.29 9.42 -15.48
CA ALA A 59 -4.95 8.63 -14.29
C ALA A 59 -6.00 7.53 -14.02
N GLU A 60 -7.29 7.83 -14.15
CA GLU A 60 -8.37 6.85 -14.01
C GLU A 60 -8.43 5.87 -15.18
N PHE A 61 -8.12 6.32 -16.39
CA PHE A 61 -8.03 5.44 -17.57
C PHE A 61 -6.96 4.37 -17.36
N PHE A 62 -5.80 4.76 -16.85
CA PHE A 62 -4.68 3.85 -16.58
C PHE A 62 -4.76 3.16 -15.22
N SER A 63 -5.60 3.65 -14.30
CA SER A 63 -5.91 2.89 -13.11
C SER A 63 -6.68 1.65 -13.54
N GLU A 64 -6.05 0.50 -13.49
CA GLU A 64 -6.83 -0.73 -13.53
C GLU A 64 -7.86 -0.64 -12.41
N ALA A 65 -9.11 -1.01 -12.69
CA ALA A 65 -10.00 -1.50 -11.66
C ALA A 65 -9.44 -2.87 -11.24
N VAL A 66 -8.27 -2.87 -10.65
CA VAL A 66 -7.78 -4.00 -9.86
C VAL A 66 -8.82 -4.10 -8.75
N GLU A 67 -9.60 -5.17 -8.73
CA GLU A 67 -10.28 -5.53 -7.48
C GLU A 67 -9.23 -5.40 -6.40
N LYS A 68 -9.40 -4.38 -5.53
CA LYS A 68 -8.41 -4.14 -4.48
C LYS A 68 -8.35 -5.43 -3.69
N LYS A 69 -7.24 -6.13 -3.82
CA LYS A 69 -7.02 -7.33 -3.02
C LYS A 69 -7.19 -6.92 -1.56
N VAL A 70 -8.16 -7.54 -0.89
CA VAL A 70 -8.52 -7.22 0.50
C VAL A 70 -8.05 -8.29 1.48
N VAL A 71 -7.66 -9.47 0.98
CA VAL A 71 -7.13 -10.58 1.77
C VAL A 71 -5.72 -10.87 1.29
N PHE A 72 -4.76 -10.78 2.20
CA PHE A 72 -3.34 -11.06 1.96
C PHE A 72 -2.95 -12.32 2.71
N THR A 73 -2.09 -13.13 2.10
CA THR A 73 -1.56 -14.39 2.64
C THR A 73 -0.04 -14.33 2.70
N GLU A 74 0.60 -15.31 3.30
CA GLU A 74 2.06 -15.41 3.37
C GLU A 74 2.76 -15.30 2.00
N GLN A 75 2.09 -15.70 0.91
CA GLN A 75 2.62 -15.56 -0.46
C GLN A 75 2.69 -14.11 -0.94
N ASP A 76 1.96 -13.21 -0.30
CA ASP A 76 1.93 -11.79 -0.63
C ASP A 76 2.89 -10.97 0.20
N TYR A 77 3.37 -11.53 1.32
CA TYR A 77 4.17 -10.80 2.29
C TYR A 77 5.57 -10.53 1.75
N PHE A 78 6.08 -9.38 2.08
CA PHE A 78 7.50 -9.08 1.92
C PHE A 78 8.18 -9.18 3.27
N VAL A 79 9.34 -9.85 3.32
CA VAL A 79 10.10 -10.05 4.56
C VAL A 79 11.47 -9.38 4.42
N ASP A 80 11.80 -8.53 5.37
CA ASP A 80 13.11 -7.87 5.50
C ASP A 80 13.81 -8.42 6.76
N GLU A 81 14.83 -9.24 6.54
CA GLU A 81 15.60 -9.87 7.60
C GLU A 81 16.85 -9.05 7.92
N LYS A 82 17.01 -8.68 9.19
CA LYS A 82 18.17 -8.00 9.75
C LYS A 82 18.73 -8.81 10.92
N GLU A 83 19.92 -8.51 11.38
CA GLU A 83 20.61 -9.27 12.44
C GLU A 83 19.77 -9.38 13.73
N GLU A 84 19.16 -8.29 14.17
CA GLU A 84 18.42 -8.23 15.45
C GLU A 84 16.89 -8.23 15.27
N MET A 85 16.42 -8.10 14.03
CA MET A 85 15.00 -7.85 13.75
C MET A 85 14.60 -8.42 12.40
N THR A 86 13.42 -9.05 12.35
CA THR A 86 12.75 -9.37 11.10
C THR A 86 11.47 -8.56 10.99
N ILE A 87 11.26 -7.88 9.86
CA ILE A 87 10.04 -7.16 9.54
C ILE A 87 9.29 -7.91 8.45
N THR A 88 8.03 -8.25 8.70
CA THR A 88 7.13 -8.81 7.68
C THR A 88 6.06 -7.78 7.34
N TYR A 89 6.06 -7.31 6.10
CA TYR A 89 5.05 -6.40 5.53
C TYR A 89 3.83 -7.23 5.12
N VAL A 90 2.84 -7.29 6.00
CA VAL A 90 1.64 -8.12 5.83
C VAL A 90 0.61 -7.51 4.89
N VAL A 91 0.73 -6.22 4.59
CA VAL A 91 -0.05 -5.52 3.56
C VAL A 91 0.93 -4.90 2.57
N PRO A 92 1.19 -5.53 1.43
CA PRO A 92 2.12 -5.00 0.43
C PRO A 92 1.70 -3.62 -0.09
N SER A 93 2.68 -2.75 -0.33
CA SER A 93 2.46 -1.37 -0.82
C SER A 93 1.58 -0.53 0.13
N ALA A 94 1.77 -0.70 1.44
CA ALA A 94 1.03 0.04 2.46
C ALA A 94 1.18 1.56 2.33
N GLN A 95 2.26 2.07 1.70
CA GLN A 95 2.47 3.50 1.39
C GLN A 95 1.32 4.13 0.58
N LYS A 96 0.47 3.31 -0.06
CA LYS A 96 -0.76 3.76 -0.76
C LYS A 96 -1.98 3.82 0.17
N ASN A 97 -1.84 3.34 1.40
CA ASN A 97 -2.88 3.28 2.41
C ASN A 97 -2.65 4.36 3.48
N GLN A 98 -3.58 4.47 4.42
CA GLN A 98 -3.46 5.39 5.55
C GLN A 98 -2.69 4.78 6.73
N MET A 99 -2.65 3.45 6.81
CA MET A 99 -1.94 2.72 7.87
C MET A 99 -1.06 1.62 7.29
N GLU A 100 0.00 1.29 8.01
CA GLU A 100 0.96 0.26 7.68
C GLU A 100 1.07 -0.75 8.82
N PRO A 101 0.39 -1.90 8.72
CA PRO A 101 0.53 -2.99 9.68
C PRO A 101 1.76 -3.85 9.33
N LEU A 102 2.59 -4.12 10.34
CA LEU A 102 3.78 -4.94 10.26
C LEU A 102 3.77 -6.02 11.32
N LEU A 103 4.33 -7.19 11.00
CA LEU A 103 4.81 -8.10 12.04
C LEU A 103 6.30 -7.87 12.23
N VAL A 104 6.68 -7.52 13.44
CA VAL A 104 8.07 -7.32 13.84
C VAL A 104 8.46 -8.43 14.81
N GLU A 105 9.53 -9.14 14.49
CA GLU A 105 10.14 -10.12 15.37
C GLU A 105 11.52 -9.65 15.80
N LEU A 106 11.73 -9.51 17.11
CA LEU A 106 13.02 -9.13 17.70
C LEU A 106 13.70 -10.35 18.28
N THR A 107 14.95 -10.57 17.92
CA THR A 107 15.79 -11.62 18.53
C THR A 107 15.98 -11.37 20.03
N PRO A 108 16.45 -12.34 20.83
CA PRO A 108 16.85 -12.09 22.22
C PRO A 108 17.89 -10.96 22.29
N ASN A 109 17.64 -9.97 23.13
CA ASN A 109 18.39 -8.71 23.26
C ASN A 109 18.40 -7.82 22.01
N GLY A 110 17.59 -8.13 21.00
CA GLY A 110 17.49 -7.36 19.75
C GLY A 110 16.72 -6.05 19.96
N THR A 111 17.01 -5.10 19.09
CA THR A 111 16.42 -3.76 19.07
C THR A 111 15.85 -3.46 17.70
N SER A 112 14.68 -2.81 17.66
CA SER A 112 14.15 -2.29 16.40
C SER A 112 15.00 -1.11 15.91
N GLN A 113 14.80 -0.74 14.63
CA GLN A 113 15.31 0.56 14.18
C GLN A 113 14.74 1.70 15.04
N ILE A 114 15.51 2.78 15.14
CA ILE A 114 15.06 4.01 15.81
C ILE A 114 14.10 4.73 14.86
N ILE A 115 12.87 4.92 15.32
CA ILE A 115 11.89 5.74 14.61
C ILE A 115 12.14 7.19 14.97
N LEU A 116 12.27 8.02 13.95
CA LEU A 116 12.40 9.48 14.09
C LEU A 116 11.03 10.11 14.32
N PRO A 117 10.97 11.32 14.92
CA PRO A 117 9.70 12.02 15.08
C PRO A 117 8.98 12.22 13.73
N HIS A 118 7.69 11.90 13.71
CA HIS A 118 6.83 12.07 12.54
C HIS A 118 5.43 12.51 12.96
N ALA A 119 4.68 13.08 12.03
CA ALA A 119 3.26 13.37 12.25
C ALA A 119 2.47 12.07 12.11
N GLY A 120 1.78 11.67 13.18
CA GLY A 120 0.96 10.46 13.17
C GLY A 120 0.94 9.73 14.50
N GLU A 121 0.44 8.53 14.44
CA GLU A 121 0.20 7.70 15.63
C GLU A 121 0.62 6.26 15.35
N GLU A 122 0.99 5.56 16.41
CA GLU A 122 1.42 4.18 16.32
C GLU A 122 0.77 3.34 17.41
N MET A 123 0.45 2.11 17.06
CA MET A 123 -0.10 1.11 17.97
C MET A 123 0.69 -0.19 17.83
N GLY A 124 1.03 -0.83 18.93
CA GLY A 124 1.55 -2.19 18.92
C GLY A 124 0.78 -3.13 19.82
N TYR A 125 0.68 -4.38 19.40
CA TYR A 125 0.14 -5.50 20.18
C TYR A 125 1.19 -6.60 20.27
N VAL A 126 1.58 -6.99 21.49
CA VAL A 126 2.58 -8.03 21.69
C VAL A 126 1.96 -9.42 21.57
N LEU A 127 2.30 -10.12 20.48
CA LEU A 127 1.82 -11.47 20.17
C LEU A 127 2.58 -12.55 20.93
N GLN A 128 3.89 -12.31 21.16
CA GLN A 128 4.77 -13.26 21.85
C GLN A 128 5.87 -12.52 22.61
N GLY A 129 6.25 -13.05 23.78
CA GLY A 129 7.34 -12.51 24.58
C GLY A 129 6.97 -11.23 25.34
N LYS A 130 7.91 -10.34 25.47
CA LYS A 130 7.77 -9.00 26.05
C LYS A 130 8.77 -8.06 25.40
N ILE A 131 8.41 -6.79 25.31
CA ILE A 131 9.30 -5.73 24.81
C ILE A 131 9.34 -4.56 25.78
N SER A 132 10.34 -3.71 25.61
CA SER A 132 10.40 -2.38 26.21
C SER A 132 10.21 -1.35 25.10
N LEU A 133 9.16 -0.55 25.17
CA LEU A 133 9.00 0.65 24.36
C LEU A 133 9.87 1.76 24.98
N MET A 134 10.90 2.15 24.27
CA MET A 134 11.87 3.17 24.68
C MET A 134 11.53 4.50 24.04
N ASN A 135 11.22 5.53 24.82
CA ASN A 135 11.21 6.91 24.34
C ASN A 135 12.60 7.52 24.58
N LEU A 136 13.34 7.70 23.51
CA LEU A 136 14.74 8.18 23.55
C LEU A 136 14.82 9.70 23.81
N THR A 137 13.75 10.44 23.51
CA THR A 137 13.67 11.88 23.80
C THR A 137 13.40 12.14 25.27
N ALA A 138 12.37 11.51 25.84
CA ALA A 138 12.00 11.63 27.23
C ALA A 138 12.84 10.75 28.16
N ARG A 139 13.64 9.83 27.63
CA ARG A 139 14.43 8.82 28.37
C ARG A 139 13.57 7.95 29.31
N THR A 140 12.38 7.57 28.81
CA THR A 140 11.47 6.68 29.56
C THR A 140 11.38 5.33 28.87
N SER A 141 10.99 4.32 29.63
CA SER A 141 10.80 2.95 29.14
C SER A 141 9.54 2.35 29.74
N HIS A 142 8.74 1.71 28.89
CA HIS A 142 7.53 1.01 29.29
C HIS A 142 7.62 -0.45 28.84
N THR A 143 7.49 -1.39 29.77
CA THR A 143 7.47 -2.82 29.45
C THR A 143 6.06 -3.19 28.99
N VAL A 144 5.97 -3.85 27.83
CA VAL A 144 4.71 -4.37 27.26
C VAL A 144 4.88 -5.89 27.08
N LYS A 145 3.96 -6.67 27.64
CA LYS A 145 4.00 -8.14 27.66
C LYS A 145 3.04 -8.71 26.64
N LYS A 146 3.16 -10.01 26.39
CA LYS A 146 2.20 -10.75 25.55
C LYS A 146 0.76 -10.44 25.97
N GLY A 147 -0.08 -10.07 24.99
CA GLY A 147 -1.47 -9.72 25.16
C GLY A 147 -1.71 -8.25 25.54
N GLU A 148 -0.66 -7.48 25.78
CA GLU A 148 -0.76 -6.06 26.06
C GLU A 148 -0.50 -5.21 24.81
N THR A 149 -0.95 -3.96 24.86
CA THR A 149 -0.81 -2.99 23.76
C THR A 149 -0.06 -1.76 24.24
N PHE A 150 0.53 -1.06 23.29
CA PHE A 150 0.93 0.34 23.46
C PHE A 150 0.27 1.20 22.38
N TYR A 151 0.10 2.47 22.69
CA TYR A 151 -0.37 3.48 21.76
C TYR A 151 0.40 4.76 22.01
N ILE A 152 1.02 5.33 20.98
CA ILE A 152 1.85 6.52 21.08
C ILE A 152 1.58 7.48 19.93
N LYS A 153 1.88 8.76 20.15
CA LYS A 153 2.07 9.73 19.07
C LYS A 153 3.50 9.62 18.57
N GLY A 154 3.67 9.77 17.25
CA GLY A 154 4.98 9.71 16.60
C GLY A 154 5.88 10.94 16.85
N ASP A 155 5.60 11.77 17.85
CA ASP A 155 6.27 13.06 18.10
C ASP A 155 7.65 12.95 18.77
N SER A 156 8.09 11.75 19.12
CA SER A 156 9.32 11.49 19.85
C SER A 156 10.17 10.40 19.20
N ARG A 157 11.49 10.46 19.36
CA ARG A 157 12.37 9.35 18.97
C ARG A 157 12.11 8.15 19.87
N HIS A 158 11.85 7.01 19.27
CA HIS A 158 11.57 5.79 20.03
C HIS A 158 12.03 4.53 19.30
N CYS A 159 12.10 3.42 20.03
CA CYS A 159 12.37 2.09 19.51
C CYS A 159 11.77 1.02 20.42
N LEU A 160 11.70 -0.21 19.91
CA LEU A 160 11.34 -1.39 20.68
C LEU A 160 12.60 -2.19 21.01
N VAL A 161 12.70 -2.68 22.23
CA VAL A 161 13.84 -3.49 22.71
C VAL A 161 13.32 -4.79 23.31
N ASN A 162 13.85 -5.90 22.89
CA ASN A 162 13.59 -7.20 23.50
C ASN A 162 14.66 -7.52 24.55
N ASN A 163 14.41 -7.21 25.80
CA ASN A 163 15.30 -7.58 26.93
C ASN A 163 15.07 -9.02 27.44
N GLY A 164 14.40 -9.87 26.63
CA GLY A 164 14.10 -11.27 26.99
C GLY A 164 15.15 -12.25 26.49
N LYS A 165 15.01 -13.49 26.97
CA LYS A 165 15.87 -14.62 26.54
C LYS A 165 15.32 -15.39 25.33
N SER A 166 14.13 -15.04 24.87
CA SER A 166 13.46 -15.61 23.69
C SER A 166 13.00 -14.51 22.76
N ALA A 167 12.74 -14.83 21.50
CA ALA A 167 12.22 -13.88 20.53
C ALA A 167 10.89 -13.26 20.98
N ALA A 168 10.69 -12.00 20.64
CA ALA A 168 9.45 -11.27 20.87
C ALA A 168 8.82 -10.93 19.52
N LYS A 169 7.49 -11.09 19.41
CA LYS A 169 6.74 -10.82 18.19
C LYS A 169 5.64 -9.81 18.45
N ILE A 170 5.55 -8.81 17.59
CA ILE A 170 4.68 -7.65 17.75
C ILE A 170 3.93 -7.41 16.43
N LEU A 171 2.63 -7.20 16.50
CA LEU A 171 1.90 -6.51 15.44
C LEU A 171 2.08 -5.02 15.70
N TRP A 172 2.78 -4.32 14.80
CA TRP A 172 3.04 -2.89 14.91
C TRP A 172 2.36 -2.16 13.75
N ILE A 173 1.59 -1.15 14.05
CA ILE A 173 0.80 -0.39 13.07
C ILE A 173 1.18 1.07 13.20
N SER A 174 1.52 1.70 12.09
CA SER A 174 1.78 3.14 12.00
C SER A 174 0.76 3.82 11.08
N THR A 175 0.46 5.06 11.36
CA THR A 175 -0.33 5.95 10.50
C THR A 175 0.26 7.37 10.57
N PRO A 176 0.70 7.96 9.43
CA PRO A 176 0.84 7.32 8.11
C PRO A 176 1.92 6.22 8.08
N PRO A 177 2.08 5.49 6.95
CA PRO A 177 3.19 4.56 6.73
C PRO A 177 4.55 5.23 6.91
N ILE A 178 5.47 4.56 7.64
CA ILE A 178 6.80 5.11 8.00
C ILE A 178 7.96 4.12 7.79
N PHE A 179 7.67 2.85 7.43
CA PHE A 179 8.67 1.80 7.23
C PHE A 179 9.02 1.57 5.76
#